data_b33d234982bfe31f0f129518d248778c
#
_entry.id   b33d234982bfe31f0f129518d248778c
#
_cell.length_a   1.000
_cell.length_b   1.000
_cell.length_c   1.000
_cell.angle_alpha   90.00
_cell.angle_beta   90.00
_cell.angle_gamma   90.00
#
_symmetry.space_group_name_H-M   'P 1'
#
loop_
_entity.id
_entity.type
_entity.pdbx_description
1 polymer ?
#
loop_
_entity_poly.entity_id
_entity_poly.type
_entity_poly.pdbx_seq_one_letter_code
_entity_poly.pdbx_strand_id
1 'polypeptide(L)'
;MRLVLVGPPGSGKGTQAERLVARFGLTAIGTGAMFRDAIDRGTDMGKTVGPLIKQGLLVPDPIVNEVVAELFRGPGRPERFVMDGYPRTYAQAVAFDALLRLEYLRLDAVVNLSIADEEVVRRISGRRCCANPVCGVCFHVVARPPKVPGQCNACGGPLVLRDDDKEETIRRRLGEFHKNTDALLDHYRRQGLVRDVDATRSLDQIFADILTGLGNPPAFVPTATEGRAS
;
A
#
# COMPACT_ATOMS: atom_id res chain seq x y z
N MET A 1 -0.80 13.26 10.54
CA MET A 1 0.00 12.92 9.33
C MET A 1 -0.84 12.01 8.46
N ARG A 2 -0.95 12.32 7.17
CA ARG A 2 -1.80 11.61 6.20
C ARG A 2 -1.02 11.47 4.91
N LEU A 3 -0.63 10.25 4.59
CA LEU A 3 0.29 9.93 3.51
C LEU A 3 -0.35 9.03 2.47
N VAL A 4 0.07 9.19 1.23
CA VAL A 4 -0.20 8.25 0.14
C VAL A 4 1.14 7.71 -0.35
N LEU A 5 1.25 6.40 -0.52
CA LEU A 5 2.39 5.76 -1.16
C LEU A 5 2.02 5.37 -2.60
N VAL A 6 2.73 5.96 -3.55
CA VAL A 6 2.65 5.64 -4.98
C VAL A 6 3.91 4.88 -5.39
N GLY A 7 3.81 4.02 -6.37
CA GLY A 7 4.93 3.26 -6.90
C GLY A 7 4.49 1.92 -7.49
N PRO A 8 5.27 1.31 -8.37
CA PRO A 8 4.91 0.05 -9.02
C PRO A 8 4.78 -1.09 -8.01
N PRO A 9 4.14 -2.21 -8.37
CA PRO A 9 4.16 -3.41 -7.55
C PRO A 9 5.61 -3.79 -7.22
N GLY A 10 5.89 -4.25 -6.01
CA GLY A 10 7.25 -4.62 -5.60
C GLY A 10 8.21 -3.47 -5.27
N SER A 11 7.82 -2.20 -5.38
CA SER A 11 8.66 -1.05 -4.99
C SER A 11 8.92 -0.93 -3.47
N GLY A 12 8.25 -1.74 -2.65
CA GLY A 12 8.44 -1.72 -1.20
C GLY A 12 7.42 -0.88 -0.42
N LYS A 13 6.35 -0.39 -1.05
CA LYS A 13 5.30 0.41 -0.38
C LYS A 13 4.82 -0.19 0.93
N GLY A 14 4.40 -1.45 0.94
CA GLY A 14 3.89 -2.10 2.15
C GLY A 14 4.92 -2.13 3.28
N THR A 15 6.19 -2.44 2.99
CA THR A 15 7.27 -2.42 3.98
C THR A 15 7.51 -1.01 4.53
N GLN A 16 7.48 0.00 3.69
CA GLN A 16 7.62 1.39 4.14
C GLN A 16 6.38 1.86 4.89
N ALA A 17 5.17 1.42 4.50
CA ALA A 17 3.95 1.68 5.25
C ALA A 17 4.03 1.12 6.68
N GLU A 18 4.47 -0.15 6.85
CA GLU A 18 4.67 -0.77 8.18
C GLU A 18 5.63 0.07 9.05
N ARG A 19 6.73 0.56 8.47
CA ARG A 19 7.70 1.40 9.18
C ARG A 19 7.14 2.78 9.57
N LEU A 20 6.37 3.39 8.68
CA LEU A 20 5.68 4.66 8.95
C LEU A 20 4.64 4.51 10.04
N VAL A 21 3.89 3.40 10.03
CA VAL A 21 2.94 3.03 11.11
C VAL A 21 3.68 2.92 12.43
N ALA A 22 4.75 2.13 12.49
CA ALA A 22 5.53 1.92 13.72
C ALA A 22 6.13 3.21 14.27
N ARG A 23 6.60 4.10 13.39
CA ARG A 23 7.25 5.35 13.81
C ARG A 23 6.27 6.45 14.20
N PHE A 24 5.15 6.55 13.50
CA PHE A 24 4.25 7.71 13.62
C PHE A 24 2.85 7.38 14.15
N GLY A 25 2.55 6.12 14.49
CA GLY A 25 1.23 5.72 14.97
C GLY A 25 0.15 5.97 13.91
N LEU A 26 0.42 5.64 12.63
CA LEU A 26 -0.54 5.79 11.55
C LEU A 26 -1.41 4.55 11.42
N THR A 27 -2.62 4.73 10.89
CA THR A 27 -3.43 3.61 10.42
C THR A 27 -2.99 3.24 9.00
N ALA A 28 -2.55 2.00 8.79
CA ALA A 28 -2.30 1.50 7.43
C ALA A 28 -3.61 1.18 6.73
N ILE A 29 -3.79 1.71 5.52
CA ILE A 29 -4.96 1.45 4.67
C ILE A 29 -4.46 0.91 3.33
N GLY A 30 -4.65 -0.39 3.13
CA GLY A 30 -4.21 -1.07 1.92
C GLY A 30 -5.38 -1.63 1.13
N THR A 31 -5.81 -0.96 0.05
CA THR A 31 -6.95 -1.43 -0.77
C THR A 31 -6.73 -2.84 -1.32
N GLY A 32 -5.49 -3.16 -1.70
CA GLY A 32 -5.15 -4.51 -2.15
C GLY A 32 -5.28 -5.57 -1.05
N ALA A 33 -5.03 -5.25 0.22
CA ALA A 33 -5.24 -6.15 1.35
C ALA A 33 -6.74 -6.32 1.62
N MET A 34 -7.52 -5.23 1.60
CA MET A 34 -8.97 -5.25 1.78
C MET A 34 -9.67 -6.13 0.73
N PHE A 35 -9.29 -6.00 -0.54
CA PHE A 35 -9.87 -6.84 -1.60
C PHE A 35 -9.47 -8.32 -1.48
N ARG A 36 -8.24 -8.61 -1.07
CA ARG A 36 -7.83 -10.00 -0.83
C ARG A 36 -8.59 -10.62 0.34
N ASP A 37 -8.76 -9.90 1.45
CA ASP A 37 -9.61 -10.36 2.56
C ASP A 37 -11.04 -10.65 2.09
N ALA A 38 -11.61 -9.76 1.27
CA ALA A 38 -12.94 -9.97 0.69
C ALA A 38 -13.02 -11.23 -0.20
N ILE A 39 -11.96 -11.51 -0.99
CA ILE A 39 -11.85 -12.73 -1.82
C ILE A 39 -11.76 -13.97 -0.92
N ASP A 40 -10.87 -13.95 0.06
CA ASP A 40 -10.63 -15.08 0.97
C ASP A 40 -11.89 -15.43 1.79
N ARG A 41 -12.66 -14.42 2.15
CA ARG A 41 -13.95 -14.58 2.85
C ARG A 41 -15.12 -14.92 1.92
N GLY A 42 -14.92 -14.93 0.61
CA GLY A 42 -15.96 -15.26 -0.37
C GLY A 42 -17.12 -14.27 -0.44
N THR A 43 -16.92 -13.01 -0.06
CA THR A 43 -17.95 -11.97 -0.12
C THR A 43 -18.34 -11.66 -1.57
N ASP A 44 -19.48 -11.01 -1.80
CA ASP A 44 -19.92 -10.64 -3.15
C ASP A 44 -18.94 -9.64 -3.79
N MET A 45 -18.37 -8.73 -3.01
CA MET A 45 -17.25 -7.89 -3.42
C MET A 45 -16.05 -8.75 -3.86
N GLY A 46 -15.66 -9.73 -3.05
CA GLY A 46 -14.54 -10.63 -3.36
C GLY A 46 -14.76 -11.42 -4.64
N LYS A 47 -15.97 -11.93 -4.88
CA LYS A 47 -16.35 -12.63 -6.13
C LYS A 47 -16.24 -11.70 -7.34
N THR A 48 -16.63 -10.43 -7.19
CA THR A 48 -16.59 -9.42 -8.26
C THR A 48 -15.16 -9.02 -8.62
N VAL A 49 -14.32 -8.74 -7.62
CA VAL A 49 -12.96 -8.20 -7.85
C VAL A 49 -11.89 -9.28 -8.06
N GLY A 50 -12.15 -10.50 -7.59
CA GLY A 50 -11.19 -11.61 -7.63
C GLY A 50 -10.63 -11.91 -9.03
N PRO A 51 -11.47 -12.08 -10.06
CA PRO A 51 -11.00 -12.31 -11.43
C PRO A 51 -10.11 -11.20 -11.96
N LEU A 52 -10.41 -9.94 -11.65
CA LEU A 52 -9.62 -8.78 -12.08
C LEU A 52 -8.24 -8.78 -11.43
N ILE A 53 -8.19 -8.97 -10.11
CA ILE A 53 -6.93 -9.00 -9.35
C ILE A 53 -6.04 -10.16 -9.80
N LYS A 54 -6.63 -11.33 -10.04
CA LYS A 54 -5.89 -12.52 -10.54
C LYS A 54 -5.26 -12.25 -11.91
N GLN A 55 -5.92 -11.46 -12.75
CA GLN A 55 -5.43 -11.04 -14.06
C GLN A 55 -4.46 -9.85 -13.99
N GLY A 56 -4.25 -9.23 -12.83
CA GLY A 56 -3.39 -8.04 -12.66
C GLY A 56 -4.02 -6.74 -13.15
N LEU A 57 -5.33 -6.74 -13.37
CA LEU A 57 -6.11 -5.55 -13.77
C LEU A 57 -6.47 -4.71 -12.55
N LEU A 58 -6.77 -3.43 -12.79
CA LEU A 58 -7.32 -2.56 -11.76
C LEU A 58 -8.78 -2.90 -11.50
N VAL A 59 -9.16 -2.83 -10.22
CA VAL A 59 -10.57 -2.81 -9.83
C VAL A 59 -11.18 -1.49 -10.31
N PRO A 60 -12.38 -1.47 -10.89
CA PRO A 60 -13.02 -0.24 -11.38
C PRO A 60 -13.08 0.86 -10.31
N ASP A 61 -12.76 2.09 -10.72
CA ASP A 61 -12.69 3.25 -9.83
C ASP A 61 -13.92 3.45 -8.94
N PRO A 62 -15.18 3.30 -9.42
CA PRO A 62 -16.35 3.44 -8.56
C PRO A 62 -16.35 2.46 -7.37
N ILE A 63 -15.94 1.22 -7.60
CA ILE A 63 -15.89 0.19 -6.54
C ILE A 63 -14.83 0.55 -5.50
N VAL A 64 -13.62 0.93 -5.95
CA VAL A 64 -12.54 1.29 -5.03
C VAL A 64 -12.89 2.55 -4.25
N ASN A 65 -13.44 3.56 -4.93
CA ASN A 65 -13.83 4.81 -4.30
C ASN A 65 -14.90 4.61 -3.22
N GLU A 66 -15.88 3.73 -3.46
CA GLU A 66 -16.93 3.44 -2.47
C GLU A 66 -16.36 2.76 -1.23
N VAL A 67 -15.52 1.72 -1.40
CA VAL A 67 -14.84 1.04 -0.27
C VAL A 67 -14.03 2.02 0.57
N VAL A 68 -13.32 2.93 -0.08
CA VAL A 68 -12.54 3.96 0.63
C VAL A 68 -13.46 4.98 1.30
N ALA A 69 -14.56 5.40 0.64
CA ALA A 69 -15.50 6.35 1.20
C ALA A 69 -16.20 5.79 2.45
N GLU A 70 -16.59 4.52 2.44
CA GLU A 70 -17.17 3.84 3.61
C GLU A 70 -16.21 3.89 4.82
N LEU A 71 -14.92 3.63 4.59
CA LEU A 71 -13.92 3.69 5.64
C LEU A 71 -13.80 5.09 6.27
N PHE A 72 -13.86 6.13 5.46
CA PHE A 72 -13.72 7.52 5.93
C PHE A 72 -15.00 8.12 6.51
N ARG A 73 -16.18 7.60 6.15
CA ARG A 73 -17.48 8.00 6.71
C ARG A 73 -17.86 7.21 7.95
N GLY A 74 -17.22 6.09 8.20
CA GLY A 74 -17.50 5.22 9.33
C GLY A 74 -17.10 5.80 10.69
N PRO A 75 -17.63 5.26 11.80
CA PRO A 75 -17.35 5.76 13.16
C PRO A 75 -15.89 5.59 13.60
N GLY A 76 -15.13 4.73 12.92
CA GLY A 76 -13.70 4.51 13.15
C GLY A 76 -12.79 5.16 12.12
N ARG A 77 -13.22 6.27 11.47
CA ARG A 77 -12.44 6.90 10.42
C ARG A 77 -11.02 7.25 10.91
N PRO A 78 -10.00 6.97 10.09
CA PRO A 78 -8.62 7.24 10.46
C PRO A 78 -8.30 8.75 10.32
N GLU A 79 -7.88 9.38 11.42
CA GLU A 79 -7.40 10.77 11.43
C GLU A 79 -5.96 10.89 10.94
N ARG A 80 -5.18 9.83 11.13
CA ARG A 80 -3.76 9.73 10.77
C ARG A 80 -3.54 8.42 10.04
N PHE A 81 -3.10 8.47 8.79
CA PHE A 81 -3.05 7.27 7.97
C PHE A 81 -1.91 7.26 6.95
N VAL A 82 -1.61 6.09 6.46
CA VAL A 82 -0.83 5.86 5.25
C VAL A 82 -1.62 4.95 4.30
N MET A 83 -1.90 5.46 3.09
CA MET A 83 -2.58 4.72 2.03
C MET A 83 -1.55 3.93 1.21
N ASP A 84 -1.80 2.64 1.00
CA ASP A 84 -1.05 1.78 0.08
C ASP A 84 -1.97 1.21 -1.00
N GLY A 85 -1.70 1.56 -2.25
CA GLY A 85 -2.44 1.05 -3.39
C GLY A 85 -3.72 1.80 -3.75
N TYR A 86 -3.92 2.98 -3.20
CA TYR A 86 -4.96 3.96 -3.57
C TYR A 86 -4.47 5.36 -3.22
N PRO A 87 -4.74 6.39 -4.07
CA PRO A 87 -5.30 6.26 -5.42
C PRO A 87 -4.30 5.66 -6.42
N ARG A 88 -4.82 5.07 -7.51
CA ARG A 88 -4.02 4.52 -8.62
C ARG A 88 -4.29 5.21 -9.95
N THR A 89 -5.39 5.93 -10.07
CA THR A 89 -5.77 6.68 -11.26
C THR A 89 -5.98 8.16 -10.91
N TYR A 90 -5.93 9.02 -11.92
CA TYR A 90 -6.28 10.44 -11.74
C TYR A 90 -7.71 10.62 -11.21
N ALA A 91 -8.67 9.83 -11.72
CA ALA A 91 -10.06 9.89 -11.28
C ALA A 91 -10.21 9.53 -9.80
N GLN A 92 -9.49 8.50 -9.33
CA GLN A 92 -9.44 8.15 -7.91
C GLN A 92 -8.81 9.27 -7.07
N ALA A 93 -7.74 9.95 -7.55
CA ALA A 93 -7.12 11.05 -6.83
C ALA A 93 -8.07 12.21 -6.62
N VAL A 94 -8.80 12.62 -7.67
CA VAL A 94 -9.80 13.67 -7.60
C VAL A 94 -10.93 13.30 -6.62
N ALA A 95 -11.42 12.05 -6.69
CA ALA A 95 -12.46 11.56 -5.77
C ALA A 95 -11.96 11.53 -4.32
N PHE A 96 -10.71 11.12 -4.09
CA PHE A 96 -10.11 11.07 -2.76
C PHE A 96 -9.92 12.47 -2.17
N ASP A 97 -9.43 13.44 -2.94
CA ASP A 97 -9.31 14.82 -2.49
C ASP A 97 -10.67 15.42 -2.14
N ALA A 98 -11.72 15.09 -2.91
CA ALA A 98 -13.08 15.53 -2.62
C ALA A 98 -13.60 14.89 -1.32
N LEU A 99 -13.40 13.59 -1.13
CA LEU A 99 -13.75 12.87 0.10
C LEU A 99 -13.04 13.48 1.32
N LEU A 100 -11.73 13.66 1.25
CA LEU A 100 -10.96 14.23 2.36
C LEU A 100 -11.44 15.64 2.73
N ARG A 101 -11.77 16.48 1.73
CA ARG A 101 -12.35 17.82 1.99
C ARG A 101 -13.69 17.77 2.71
N LEU A 102 -14.57 16.84 2.31
CA LEU A 102 -15.87 16.63 2.97
C LEU A 102 -15.69 16.20 4.43
N GLU A 103 -14.65 15.44 4.70
CA GLU A 103 -14.30 14.96 6.04
C GLU A 103 -13.38 15.95 6.82
N TYR A 104 -13.14 17.16 6.30
CA TYR A 104 -12.25 18.18 6.89
C TYR A 104 -10.81 17.67 7.07
N LEU A 105 -10.35 16.80 6.19
CA LEU A 105 -9.00 16.26 6.15
C LEU A 105 -8.24 16.79 4.92
N ARG A 106 -6.92 16.69 4.96
CA ARG A 106 -6.04 16.96 3.81
C ARG A 106 -4.84 16.02 3.83
N LEU A 107 -4.26 15.74 2.68
CA LEU A 107 -2.98 15.03 2.59
C LEU A 107 -1.83 15.94 3.04
N ASP A 108 -0.84 15.33 3.68
CA ASP A 108 0.42 15.99 4.02
C ASP A 108 1.49 15.71 2.95
N ALA A 109 1.53 14.51 2.37
CA ALA A 109 2.42 14.18 1.27
C ALA A 109 1.98 12.93 0.50
N VAL A 110 2.47 12.85 -0.74
CA VAL A 110 2.41 11.69 -1.63
C VAL A 110 3.85 11.25 -1.90
N VAL A 111 4.25 10.10 -1.38
CA VAL A 111 5.58 9.55 -1.55
C VAL A 111 5.58 8.65 -2.78
N ASN A 112 6.33 9.04 -3.81
CA ASN A 112 6.49 8.27 -5.03
C ASN A 112 7.78 7.43 -4.97
N LEU A 113 7.63 6.12 -4.86
CA LEU A 113 8.73 5.16 -4.86
C LEU A 113 9.05 4.73 -6.29
N SER A 114 10.08 5.33 -6.89
CA SER A 114 10.49 5.06 -8.27
C SER A 114 11.51 3.91 -8.34
N ILE A 115 11.32 3.02 -9.31
CA ILE A 115 12.17 1.84 -9.52
C ILE A 115 11.96 1.31 -10.95
N ALA A 116 13.01 0.78 -11.57
CA ALA A 116 12.95 0.19 -12.90
C ALA A 116 12.14 -1.12 -12.92
N ASP A 117 11.48 -1.40 -14.03
CA ASP A 117 10.59 -2.55 -14.21
C ASP A 117 11.29 -3.90 -14.01
N GLU A 118 12.52 -4.03 -14.49
CA GLU A 118 13.31 -5.26 -14.37
C GLU A 118 13.60 -5.56 -12.89
N GLU A 119 13.85 -4.52 -12.09
CA GLU A 119 14.07 -4.67 -10.66
C GLU A 119 12.77 -5.05 -9.95
N VAL A 120 11.63 -4.53 -10.40
CA VAL A 120 10.29 -4.94 -9.91
C VAL A 120 10.06 -6.43 -10.16
N VAL A 121 10.29 -6.90 -11.38
CA VAL A 121 10.12 -8.33 -11.73
C VAL A 121 11.01 -9.19 -10.84
N ARG A 122 12.29 -8.82 -10.69
CA ARG A 122 13.24 -9.52 -9.83
C ARG A 122 12.77 -9.62 -8.38
N ARG A 123 12.29 -8.50 -7.82
CA ARG A 123 11.82 -8.45 -6.42
C ARG A 123 10.55 -9.26 -6.19
N ILE A 124 9.59 -9.20 -7.10
CA ILE A 124 8.31 -9.90 -6.90
C ILE A 124 8.48 -11.40 -7.12
N SER A 125 9.31 -11.83 -8.04
CA SER A 125 9.59 -13.25 -8.27
C SER A 125 10.14 -13.95 -7.03
N GLY A 126 10.87 -13.24 -6.18
CA GLY A 126 11.38 -13.73 -4.89
C GLY A 126 10.40 -13.60 -3.73
N ARG A 127 9.23 -12.99 -3.90
CA ARG A 127 8.27 -12.77 -2.82
C ARG A 127 7.53 -14.08 -2.48
N ARG A 128 7.35 -14.30 -1.19
CA ARG A 128 6.52 -15.40 -0.64
C ARG A 128 5.66 -14.84 0.48
N CYS A 129 4.37 -15.07 0.43
CA CYS A 129 3.44 -14.57 1.44
C CYS A 129 2.80 -15.72 2.21
N CYS A 130 2.47 -15.49 3.47
CA CYS A 130 1.78 -16.46 4.29
C CYS A 130 0.42 -16.80 3.68
N ALA A 131 0.13 -18.09 3.55
CA ALA A 131 -1.16 -18.57 3.05
C ALA A 131 -2.29 -18.38 4.08
N ASN A 132 -1.97 -18.09 5.34
CA ASN A 132 -2.99 -17.76 6.35
C ASN A 132 -3.50 -16.33 6.10
N PRO A 133 -4.79 -16.16 5.73
CA PRO A 133 -5.36 -14.85 5.37
C PRO A 133 -5.28 -13.83 6.51
N VAL A 134 -5.43 -14.28 7.76
CA VAL A 134 -5.35 -13.41 8.95
C VAL A 134 -3.93 -12.89 9.19
N CYS A 135 -2.91 -13.66 8.78
CA CYS A 135 -1.52 -13.29 8.99
C CYS A 135 -0.98 -12.36 7.88
N GLY A 136 -1.13 -12.74 6.62
CA GLY A 136 -0.77 -11.94 5.43
C GLY A 136 0.70 -11.51 5.30
N VAL A 137 1.58 -11.88 6.25
CA VAL A 137 3.00 -11.46 6.27
C VAL A 137 3.73 -12.01 5.05
N CYS A 138 4.50 -11.13 4.39
CA CYS A 138 5.29 -11.52 3.22
C CYS A 138 6.79 -11.46 3.51
N PHE A 139 7.54 -12.36 2.85
CA PHE A 139 8.98 -12.50 2.89
C PHE A 139 9.56 -12.38 1.48
N HIS A 140 10.88 -12.26 1.40
CA HIS A 140 11.60 -12.37 0.13
C HIS A 140 12.73 -13.40 0.30
N VAL A 141 12.80 -14.36 -0.61
CA VAL A 141 13.72 -15.52 -0.50
C VAL A 141 15.19 -15.13 -0.36
N VAL A 142 15.58 -13.93 -0.81
CA VAL A 142 16.95 -13.40 -0.70
C VAL A 142 17.02 -12.21 0.24
N ALA A 143 16.21 -11.15 0.01
CA ALA A 143 16.35 -9.87 0.71
C ALA A 143 15.80 -9.88 2.15
N ARG A 144 14.80 -10.72 2.42
CA ARG A 144 14.18 -10.90 3.76
C ARG A 144 13.73 -12.36 3.92
N PRO A 145 14.65 -13.32 4.00
CA PRO A 145 14.28 -14.73 4.07
C PRO A 145 13.55 -15.05 5.37
N PRO A 146 12.63 -16.03 5.36
CA PRO A 146 12.07 -16.58 6.59
C PRO A 146 13.15 -17.33 7.36
N LYS A 147 12.98 -17.46 8.68
CA LYS A 147 13.91 -18.23 9.55
C LYS A 147 13.98 -19.70 9.13
N VAL A 148 12.83 -20.25 8.75
CA VAL A 148 12.71 -21.62 8.21
C VAL A 148 12.14 -21.50 6.79
N PRO A 149 12.83 -22.05 5.77
CA PRO A 149 12.34 -22.03 4.40
C PRO A 149 10.91 -22.57 4.27
N GLY A 150 10.05 -21.81 3.62
CA GLY A 150 8.65 -22.19 3.40
C GLY A 150 7.70 -21.96 4.59
N GLN A 151 8.19 -21.46 5.75
CA GLN A 151 7.37 -21.20 6.92
C GLN A 151 7.33 -19.70 7.30
N CYS A 152 6.15 -19.23 7.68
CA CYS A 152 5.95 -17.88 8.17
C CYS A 152 6.51 -17.72 9.59
N ASN A 153 7.38 -16.72 9.81
CA ASN A 153 7.95 -16.45 11.13
C ASN A 153 6.91 -15.97 12.17
N ALA A 154 5.77 -15.45 11.71
CA ALA A 154 4.76 -14.88 12.61
C ALA A 154 3.75 -15.92 13.11
N CYS A 155 3.32 -16.86 12.25
CA CYS A 155 2.27 -17.82 12.61
C CYS A 155 2.61 -19.28 12.28
N GLY A 156 3.80 -19.58 11.73
CA GLY A 156 4.20 -20.94 11.35
C GLY A 156 3.52 -21.48 10.07
N GLY A 157 2.57 -20.74 9.50
CA GLY A 157 1.84 -21.17 8.31
C GLY A 157 2.72 -21.25 7.05
N PRO A 158 2.27 -21.97 5.99
CA PRO A 158 3.05 -22.13 4.77
C PRO A 158 3.19 -20.79 4.02
N LEU A 159 4.35 -20.61 3.36
CA LEU A 159 4.63 -19.49 2.49
C LEU A 159 4.40 -19.89 1.03
N VAL A 160 3.60 -19.12 0.31
CA VAL A 160 3.23 -19.38 -1.08
C VAL A 160 3.58 -18.20 -1.99
N LEU A 161 3.78 -18.49 -3.27
CA LEU A 161 3.76 -17.48 -4.33
C LEU A 161 2.30 -17.10 -4.57
N ARG A 162 1.99 -15.82 -4.55
CA ARG A 162 0.63 -15.34 -4.83
C ARG A 162 0.34 -15.45 -6.34
N ASP A 163 -0.91 -15.62 -6.71
CA ASP A 163 -1.30 -15.69 -8.13
C ASP A 163 -0.99 -14.38 -8.88
N ASP A 164 -1.12 -13.24 -8.22
CA ASP A 164 -0.80 -11.93 -8.78
C ASP A 164 0.71 -11.61 -8.80
N ASP A 165 1.58 -12.56 -8.40
CA ASP A 165 3.03 -12.47 -8.42
C ASP A 165 3.68 -13.34 -9.53
N LYS A 166 2.89 -13.92 -10.43
CA LYS A 166 3.38 -14.57 -11.64
C LYS A 166 3.94 -13.53 -12.61
N GLU A 167 5.04 -13.83 -13.31
CA GLU A 167 5.75 -12.84 -14.15
C GLU A 167 4.84 -12.17 -15.17
N GLU A 168 4.00 -12.91 -15.87
CA GLU A 168 3.04 -12.37 -16.83
C GLU A 168 2.09 -11.35 -16.16
N THR A 169 1.59 -11.68 -14.96
CA THR A 169 0.72 -10.81 -14.20
C THR A 169 1.46 -9.56 -13.72
N ILE A 170 2.73 -9.70 -13.31
CA ILE A 170 3.57 -8.57 -12.91
C ILE A 170 3.74 -7.59 -14.08
N ARG A 171 4.08 -8.08 -15.29
CA ARG A 171 4.25 -7.23 -16.48
C ARG A 171 2.97 -6.49 -16.84
N ARG A 172 1.81 -7.14 -16.72
CA ARG A 172 0.51 -6.50 -16.93
C ARG A 172 0.25 -5.41 -15.88
N ARG A 173 0.54 -5.67 -14.62
CA ARG A 173 0.42 -4.68 -13.53
C ARG A 173 1.34 -3.47 -13.73
N LEU A 174 2.54 -3.67 -14.26
CA LEU A 174 3.45 -2.58 -14.64
C LEU A 174 2.86 -1.74 -15.77
N GLY A 175 2.31 -2.37 -16.80
CA GLY A 175 1.61 -1.65 -17.88
C GLY A 175 0.45 -0.80 -17.36
N GLU A 176 -0.40 -1.35 -16.48
CA GLU A 176 -1.48 -0.58 -15.84
C GLU A 176 -0.94 0.55 -14.95
N PHE A 177 0.15 0.32 -14.23
CA PHE A 177 0.80 1.34 -13.42
C PHE A 177 1.28 2.51 -14.29
N HIS A 178 2.08 2.27 -15.33
CA HIS A 178 2.60 3.33 -16.20
C HIS A 178 1.48 4.11 -16.90
N LYS A 179 0.45 3.42 -17.39
CA LYS A 179 -0.69 4.06 -18.05
C LYS A 179 -1.42 5.09 -17.18
N ASN A 180 -1.46 4.88 -15.86
CA ASN A 180 -2.30 5.68 -14.96
C ASN A 180 -1.52 6.62 -14.05
N THR A 181 -0.21 6.37 -13.84
CA THR A 181 0.54 7.01 -12.75
C THR A 181 0.96 8.43 -13.06
N ASP A 182 1.31 8.75 -14.32
CA ASP A 182 1.80 10.08 -14.66
C ASP A 182 0.74 11.16 -14.38
N ALA A 183 -0.49 10.96 -14.84
CA ALA A 183 -1.58 11.90 -14.58
C ALA A 183 -1.94 12.03 -13.09
N LEU A 184 -1.83 10.92 -12.35
CA LEU A 184 -1.99 10.90 -10.89
C LEU A 184 -0.91 11.73 -10.19
N LEU A 185 0.36 11.50 -10.53
CA LEU A 185 1.48 12.22 -9.92
C LEU A 185 1.45 13.71 -10.29
N ASP A 186 1.12 14.04 -11.53
CA ASP A 186 0.99 15.44 -11.97
C ASP A 186 -0.12 16.19 -11.22
N HIS A 187 -1.22 15.51 -10.89
CA HIS A 187 -2.27 16.08 -10.05
C HIS A 187 -1.73 16.49 -8.67
N TYR A 188 -0.95 15.63 -8.03
CA TYR A 188 -0.38 15.91 -6.71
C TYR A 188 0.88 16.79 -6.77
N ARG A 189 1.64 16.78 -7.88
CA ARG A 189 2.76 17.72 -8.09
C ARG A 189 2.28 19.15 -8.17
N ARG A 190 1.17 19.42 -8.85
CA ARG A 190 0.55 20.76 -8.89
C ARG A 190 0.12 21.27 -7.52
N GLN A 191 -0.12 20.37 -6.58
CA GLN A 191 -0.43 20.69 -5.17
C GLN A 191 0.82 20.80 -4.29
N GLY A 192 2.03 20.54 -4.81
CA GLY A 192 3.28 20.54 -4.03
C GLY A 192 3.43 19.36 -3.07
N LEU A 193 2.63 18.31 -3.23
CA LEU A 193 2.55 17.19 -2.29
C LEU A 193 3.52 16.04 -2.60
N VAL A 194 4.04 15.92 -3.82
CA VAL A 194 4.86 14.77 -4.24
C VAL A 194 6.26 14.83 -3.64
N ARG A 195 6.72 13.67 -3.15
CA ARG A 195 8.09 13.41 -2.69
C ARG A 195 8.60 12.20 -3.45
N ASP A 196 9.51 12.42 -4.40
CA ASP A 196 10.11 11.36 -5.20
C ASP A 196 11.25 10.70 -4.40
N VAL A 197 11.23 9.37 -4.31
CA VAL A 197 12.20 8.56 -3.56
C VAL A 197 12.68 7.40 -4.43
N ASP A 198 14.00 7.24 -4.53
CA ASP A 198 14.63 6.13 -5.24
C ASP A 198 14.47 4.82 -4.45
N ALA A 199 13.62 3.94 -4.94
CA ALA A 199 13.34 2.65 -4.32
C ALA A 199 14.33 1.54 -4.72
N THR A 200 15.43 1.84 -5.41
CA THR A 200 16.49 0.86 -5.71
C THR A 200 17.40 0.60 -4.52
N ARG A 201 17.44 1.53 -3.58
CA ARG A 201 18.29 1.52 -2.38
C ARG A 201 17.86 0.47 -1.35
N SER A 202 18.64 0.33 -0.27
CA SER A 202 18.26 -0.53 0.86
C SER A 202 16.99 0.00 1.55
N LEU A 203 16.26 -0.89 2.23
CA LEU A 203 15.02 -0.52 2.95
C LEU A 203 15.24 0.61 3.96
N ASP A 204 16.41 0.66 4.61
CA ASP A 204 16.74 1.69 5.60
C ASP A 204 17.03 3.03 4.93
N GLN A 205 17.75 3.03 3.81
CA GLN A 205 18.01 4.23 3.02
C GLN A 205 16.73 4.82 2.44
N ILE A 206 15.84 3.97 1.86
CA ILE A 206 14.53 4.40 1.37
C ILE A 206 13.73 5.04 2.50
N PHE A 207 13.72 4.44 3.69
CA PHE A 207 13.01 5.01 4.84
C PHE A 207 13.59 6.36 5.27
N ALA A 208 14.93 6.49 5.31
CA ALA A 208 15.60 7.76 5.62
C ALA A 208 15.27 8.84 4.58
N ASP A 209 15.26 8.49 3.28
CA ASP A 209 14.91 9.41 2.20
C ASP A 209 13.45 9.86 2.31
N ILE A 210 12.52 8.95 2.67
CA ILE A 210 11.13 9.29 2.97
C ILE A 210 11.06 10.31 4.12
N LEU A 211 11.74 10.04 5.23
CA LEU A 211 11.74 10.95 6.39
C LEU A 211 12.28 12.33 6.03
N THR A 212 13.35 12.39 5.26
CA THR A 212 13.94 13.64 4.76
C THR A 212 12.94 14.40 3.88
N GLY A 213 12.29 13.72 2.95
CA GLY A 213 11.25 14.29 2.08
C GLY A 213 10.02 14.82 2.85
N LEU A 214 9.76 14.26 4.02
CA LEU A 214 8.69 14.70 4.94
C LEU A 214 9.14 15.81 5.91
N GLY A 215 10.39 16.29 5.83
CA GLY A 215 10.95 17.29 6.74
C GLY A 215 11.35 16.75 8.11
N ASN A 216 11.70 15.46 8.19
CA ASN A 216 12.13 14.77 9.42
C ASN A 216 11.18 14.98 10.62
N PRO A 217 9.90 14.67 10.50
CA PRO A 217 8.96 14.88 11.60
C PRO A 217 9.35 14.03 12.82
N PRO A 218 9.09 14.51 14.05
CA PRO A 218 9.36 13.75 15.26
C PRO A 218 8.53 12.45 15.29
N ALA A 219 9.05 11.43 15.95
CA ALA A 219 8.30 10.20 16.18
C ALA A 219 7.05 10.48 17.03
N PHE A 220 6.00 9.68 16.80
CA PHE A 220 4.81 9.75 17.64
C PHE A 220 5.13 9.18 19.03
N VAL A 221 4.83 9.97 20.05
CA VAL A 221 4.88 9.54 21.45
C VAL A 221 3.42 9.45 21.92
N PRO A 222 2.92 8.26 22.25
CA PRO A 222 1.56 8.14 22.79
C PRO A 222 1.45 8.98 24.08
N THR A 223 0.47 9.86 24.15
CA THR A 223 0.16 10.54 25.42
C THR A 223 -0.50 9.54 26.35
N ALA A 224 -0.13 9.56 27.63
CA ALA A 224 -0.56 8.59 28.67
C ALA A 224 -2.10 8.54 28.91
N THR A 225 -2.88 9.35 28.19
CA THR A 225 -4.33 9.47 28.33
C THR A 225 -5.15 8.53 27.43
N GLU A 226 -4.56 7.85 26.46
CA GLU A 226 -5.30 6.93 25.56
C GLU A 226 -5.35 5.48 26.06
N GLY A 227 -4.85 5.21 27.26
CA GLY A 227 -4.72 3.86 27.85
C GLY A 227 -5.83 3.43 28.82
N ARG A 228 -7.00 4.09 28.85
CA ARG A 228 -8.13 3.64 29.67
C ARG A 228 -9.47 3.82 28.96
N ALA A 229 -9.79 2.87 28.10
CA ALA A 229 -11.15 2.49 27.80
C ALA A 229 -11.15 0.97 27.62
N SER A 230 -11.47 0.32 28.72
CA SER A 230 -11.77 -1.11 28.81
C SER A 230 -13.11 -1.40 28.14
#